data_d59f4650fe37784f2076b1a2d21c905d
#
_entry.id   d59f4650fe37784f2076b1a2d21c905d
#
_cell.length_a   1.000
_cell.length_b   1.000
_cell.length_c   1.000
_cell.angle_alpha   90.00
_cell.angle_beta   90.00
_cell.angle_gamma   90.00
#
_symmetry.space_group_name_H-M   'P 1'
#
loop_
_entity.id
_entity.type
_entity.pdbx_description
1 polymer ?
#
loop_
_entity_poly.entity_id
_entity_poly.type
_entity_poly.pdbx_seq_one_letter_code
_entity_poly.pdbx_strand_id
1 'polypeptide(L)'
;MTNHTKPTLLISNVLPARPGDEAYNNICMRLWDRLLEAALPNWNVIREYAQEDGAEGAALRAQHADAIIIMGGEDVHPSLYGASQGYEAEGRHWYRADRGQIALVDYAVRTGTPLLGICRGMQIINTALGGTLEQHIEG
;
A
#
# COMPACT_ATOMS: atom_id res chain seq x y z
N MET A 1 8.39 -28.76 22.02
CA MET A 1 7.19 -28.42 21.26
C MET A 1 7.39 -27.07 20.59
N THR A 2 7.58 -27.09 19.30
CA THR A 2 7.69 -25.86 18.53
C THR A 2 6.31 -25.27 18.35
N ASN A 3 6.05 -24.09 18.96
CA ASN A 3 4.87 -23.30 18.66
C ASN A 3 5.04 -22.79 17.22
N HIS A 4 4.37 -23.47 16.29
CA HIS A 4 4.25 -22.95 14.94
C HIS A 4 3.28 -21.78 14.97
N THR A 5 3.80 -20.58 15.21
CA THR A 5 3.03 -19.36 14.99
C THR A 5 2.85 -19.17 13.49
N LYS A 6 1.63 -18.88 13.09
CA LYS A 6 1.33 -18.51 11.70
C LYS A 6 2.16 -17.30 11.30
N PRO A 7 2.63 -17.20 10.05
CA PRO A 7 3.25 -15.99 9.56
C PRO A 7 2.24 -14.82 9.56
N THR A 8 2.76 -13.62 9.66
CA THR A 8 1.96 -12.39 9.68
C THR A 8 2.06 -11.66 8.34
N LEU A 9 0.91 -11.38 7.75
CA LEU A 9 0.76 -10.61 6.52
C LEU A 9 0.29 -9.19 6.86
N LEU A 10 1.08 -8.20 6.47
CA LEU A 10 0.70 -6.79 6.55
C LEU A 10 0.08 -6.36 5.23
N ILE A 11 -1.14 -5.84 5.29
CA ILE A 11 -1.84 -5.33 4.11
C ILE A 11 -2.06 -3.83 4.29
N SER A 12 -1.40 -3.03 3.45
CA SER A 12 -1.44 -1.57 3.50
C SER A 12 -2.43 -1.01 2.47
N ASN A 13 -3.36 -0.21 2.97
CA ASN A 13 -4.31 0.58 2.18
C ASN A 13 -4.03 2.07 2.44
N VAL A 14 -4.48 2.94 1.54
CA VAL A 14 -4.34 4.40 1.74
C VAL A 14 -5.25 4.87 2.87
N LEU A 15 -6.55 4.58 2.74
CA LEU A 15 -7.62 5.00 3.66
C LEU A 15 -8.56 3.85 3.96
N PRO A 16 -9.26 3.89 5.12
CA PRO A 16 -10.34 2.94 5.40
C PRO A 16 -11.48 3.01 4.39
N ALA A 17 -11.81 4.22 3.95
CA ALA A 17 -12.85 4.48 2.97
C ALA A 17 -12.58 5.81 2.25
N ARG A 18 -13.00 5.91 1.00
CA ARG A 18 -12.94 7.16 0.23
C ARG A 18 -14.21 7.97 0.52
N PRO A 19 -14.08 9.18 1.10
CA PRO A 19 -15.25 10.00 1.40
C PRO A 19 -16.08 10.30 0.15
N GLY A 20 -17.39 10.08 0.23
CA GLY A 20 -18.32 10.39 -0.86
C GLY A 20 -18.32 9.42 -2.05
N ASP A 21 -17.54 8.34 -1.99
CA ASP A 21 -17.45 7.36 -3.08
C ASP A 21 -17.89 5.97 -2.60
N GLU A 22 -19.19 5.81 -2.44
CA GLU A 22 -19.80 4.58 -1.93
C GLU A 22 -19.54 3.38 -2.85
N ALA A 23 -19.59 3.58 -4.15
CA ALA A 23 -19.35 2.52 -5.14
C ALA A 23 -17.92 1.98 -5.04
N TYR A 24 -16.95 2.86 -4.95
CA TYR A 24 -15.55 2.50 -4.75
C TYR A 24 -15.35 1.75 -3.43
N ASN A 25 -15.93 2.28 -2.35
CA ASN A 25 -15.80 1.67 -1.03
C ASN A 25 -16.37 0.25 -0.99
N ASN A 26 -17.49 0.02 -1.67
CA ASN A 26 -18.10 -1.32 -1.77
C ASN A 26 -17.21 -2.30 -2.54
N ILE A 27 -16.56 -1.85 -3.61
CA ILE A 27 -15.59 -2.67 -4.34
C ILE A 27 -14.40 -3.03 -3.46
N CYS A 28 -13.85 -2.05 -2.75
CA CYS A 28 -12.73 -2.27 -1.84
C CYS A 28 -13.08 -3.25 -0.71
N MET A 29 -14.27 -3.14 -0.14
CA MET A 29 -14.75 -4.08 0.88
C MET A 29 -14.81 -5.52 0.35
N ARG A 30 -15.34 -5.72 -0.85
CA ARG A 30 -15.40 -7.06 -1.45
C ARG A 30 -14.02 -7.64 -1.73
N LEU A 31 -13.10 -6.82 -2.23
CA LEU A 31 -11.72 -7.25 -2.46
C LEU A 31 -11.05 -7.62 -1.14
N TRP A 32 -11.30 -6.83 -0.10
CA TRP A 32 -10.78 -7.09 1.23
C TRP A 32 -11.30 -8.43 1.77
N ASP A 33 -12.60 -8.67 1.68
CA ASP A 33 -13.21 -9.93 2.14
C ASP A 33 -12.62 -11.13 1.41
N ARG A 34 -12.44 -11.03 0.08
CA ARG A 34 -11.81 -12.08 -0.73
C ARG A 34 -10.36 -12.34 -0.33
N LEU A 35 -9.63 -11.28 -0.05
CA LEU A 35 -8.24 -11.39 0.37
C LEU A 35 -8.14 -12.05 1.75
N LEU A 36 -9.01 -11.70 2.68
CA LEU A 36 -9.08 -12.34 3.99
C LEU A 36 -9.45 -13.82 3.88
N GLU A 37 -10.44 -14.17 3.08
CA GLU A 37 -10.82 -15.55 2.84
C GLU A 37 -9.65 -16.38 2.29
N ALA A 38 -8.85 -15.79 1.41
CA ALA A 38 -7.69 -16.44 0.82
C ALA A 38 -6.51 -16.58 1.82
N ALA A 39 -6.31 -15.60 2.68
CA ALA A 39 -5.21 -15.58 3.64
C ALA A 39 -5.48 -16.43 4.87
N LEU A 40 -6.67 -16.35 5.43
CA LEU A 40 -7.08 -17.12 6.60
C LEU A 40 -7.44 -18.56 6.18
N PRO A 41 -7.13 -19.58 6.97
CA PRO A 41 -6.54 -19.54 8.32
C PRO A 41 -5.01 -19.57 8.38
N ASN A 42 -4.29 -19.47 7.26
CA ASN A 42 -2.85 -19.72 7.18
C ASN A 42 -1.98 -18.54 7.65
N TRP A 43 -2.53 -17.33 7.66
CA TRP A 43 -1.82 -16.11 8.02
C TRP A 43 -2.52 -15.37 9.17
N ASN A 44 -1.72 -14.74 10.02
CA ASN A 44 -2.22 -13.62 10.82
C ASN A 44 -2.21 -12.39 9.91
N VAL A 45 -3.26 -11.56 9.95
CA VAL A 45 -3.39 -10.41 9.07
C VAL A 45 -3.40 -9.12 9.90
N ILE A 46 -2.49 -8.20 9.56
CA ILE A 46 -2.48 -6.83 10.07
C ILE A 46 -2.94 -5.92 8.93
N ARG A 47 -4.00 -5.18 9.16
CA ARG A 47 -4.48 -4.17 8.21
C ARG A 47 -3.95 -2.80 8.61
N GLU A 48 -3.36 -2.10 7.66
CA GLU A 48 -2.83 -0.76 7.85
C GLU A 48 -3.54 0.24 6.95
N TYR A 49 -3.75 1.43 7.48
CA TYR A 49 -4.17 2.60 6.72
C TYR A 49 -3.04 3.62 6.71
N ALA A 50 -2.35 3.71 5.58
CA ALA A 50 -1.10 4.45 5.46
C ALA A 50 -1.24 5.95 5.74
N GLN A 51 -2.40 6.55 5.40
CA GLN A 51 -2.64 7.96 5.68
C GLN A 51 -2.74 8.25 7.19
N GLU A 52 -3.24 7.29 7.96
CA GLU A 52 -3.32 7.41 9.43
C GLU A 52 -1.96 7.18 10.08
N ASP A 53 -1.26 6.13 9.66
CA ASP A 53 0.00 5.70 10.26
C ASP A 53 1.21 6.56 9.84
N GLY A 54 1.28 6.99 8.59
CA GLY A 54 2.45 7.65 8.03
C GLY A 54 3.70 6.76 8.00
N ALA A 55 4.85 7.35 7.75
CA ALA A 55 6.12 6.60 7.63
C ALA A 55 6.53 5.92 8.94
N GLU A 56 6.33 6.59 10.06
CA GLU A 56 6.70 6.09 11.39
C GLU A 56 5.84 4.89 11.80
N GLY A 57 4.53 5.01 11.66
CA GLY A 57 3.61 3.92 11.97
C GLY A 57 3.78 2.73 11.03
N ALA A 58 4.01 2.98 9.74
CA ALA A 58 4.29 1.94 8.77
C ALA A 58 5.54 1.13 9.14
N ALA A 59 6.63 1.81 9.49
CA ALA A 59 7.87 1.16 9.89
C ALA A 59 7.70 0.29 11.15
N LEU A 60 6.93 0.76 12.11
CA LEU A 60 6.62 0.00 13.33
C LEU A 60 5.82 -1.27 13.02
N ARG A 61 4.80 -1.18 12.16
CA ARG A 61 3.99 -2.34 11.78
C ARG A 61 4.77 -3.35 10.95
N ALA A 62 5.65 -2.86 10.07
CA ALA A 62 6.49 -3.71 9.22
C ALA A 62 7.37 -4.67 10.02
N GLN A 63 7.82 -4.26 11.21
CA GLN A 63 8.65 -5.09 12.08
C GLN A 63 7.95 -6.39 12.54
N HIS A 64 6.63 -6.42 12.49
CA HIS A 64 5.83 -7.59 12.87
C HIS A 64 5.37 -8.42 11.66
N ALA A 65 5.74 -8.01 10.44
CA ALA A 65 5.28 -8.65 9.22
C ALA A 65 6.31 -9.63 8.65
N ASP A 66 5.83 -10.77 8.20
CA ASP A 66 6.62 -11.76 7.44
C ASP A 66 6.46 -11.56 5.94
N ALA A 67 5.41 -10.89 5.52
CA ALA A 67 5.16 -10.48 4.13
C ALA A 67 4.29 -9.21 4.11
N ILE A 68 4.41 -8.43 3.04
CA ILE A 68 3.72 -7.14 2.90
C ILE A 68 3.01 -7.07 1.54
N ILE A 69 1.75 -6.63 1.57
CA ILE A 69 0.98 -6.30 0.36
C ILE A 69 0.61 -4.81 0.42
N ILE A 70 0.93 -4.08 -0.64
CA ILE A 70 0.49 -2.69 -0.83
C ILE A 70 -0.63 -2.68 -1.87
N MET A 71 -1.81 -2.26 -1.45
CA MET A 71 -3.03 -2.28 -2.24
C MET A 71 -3.13 -1.07 -3.18
N GLY A 72 -4.11 -1.13 -4.08
CA GLY A 72 -4.46 -0.04 -4.97
C GLY A 72 -5.02 1.19 -4.25
N GLY A 73 -5.10 2.29 -4.96
CA GLY A 73 -5.61 3.56 -4.43
C GLY A 73 -5.32 4.73 -5.37
N GLU A 74 -5.29 5.92 -4.83
CA GLU A 74 -5.09 7.17 -5.54
C GLU A 74 -3.65 7.31 -6.07
N ASP A 75 -3.47 8.24 -7.00
CA ASP A 75 -2.17 8.50 -7.62
C ASP A 75 -1.11 8.96 -6.60
N VAL A 76 0.11 8.54 -6.82
CA VAL A 76 1.27 8.96 -6.04
C VAL A 76 1.53 10.45 -6.27
N HIS A 77 1.88 11.18 -5.22
CA HIS A 77 2.17 12.61 -5.31
C HIS A 77 3.38 12.85 -6.24
N PRO A 78 3.23 13.74 -7.24
CA PRO A 78 4.27 13.93 -8.27
C PRO A 78 5.64 14.33 -7.74
N SER A 79 5.70 15.06 -6.63
CA SER A 79 6.98 15.48 -6.02
C SER A 79 7.87 14.30 -5.63
N LEU A 80 7.29 13.11 -5.41
CA LEU A 80 8.04 11.93 -5.00
C LEU A 80 8.79 11.24 -6.16
N TYR A 81 8.44 11.58 -7.41
CA TYR A 81 9.15 11.07 -8.59
C TYR A 81 9.64 12.20 -9.51
N GLY A 82 9.77 13.42 -8.97
CA GLY A 82 10.38 14.55 -9.67
C GLY A 82 9.51 15.20 -10.74
N ALA A 83 8.19 15.05 -10.67
CA ALA A 83 7.24 15.64 -11.61
C ALA A 83 6.43 16.75 -10.96
N SER A 84 5.60 17.44 -11.77
CA SER A 84 4.75 18.55 -11.33
C SER A 84 3.29 18.14 -11.29
N GLN A 85 2.51 18.80 -10.42
CA GLN A 85 1.06 18.73 -10.42
C GLN A 85 0.46 19.43 -11.65
N GLY A 86 -0.84 19.26 -11.87
CA GLY A 86 -1.56 19.90 -12.98
C GLY A 86 -1.61 19.07 -14.26
N TYR A 87 -1.38 17.77 -14.19
CA TYR A 87 -1.49 16.89 -15.35
C TYR A 87 -2.94 16.45 -15.61
N GLU A 88 -3.20 15.97 -16.83
CA GLU A 88 -4.50 15.49 -17.24
C GLU A 88 -4.98 14.32 -16.36
N ALA A 89 -6.26 14.33 -15.99
CA ALA A 89 -6.89 13.33 -15.14
C ALA A 89 -6.28 13.18 -13.73
N GLU A 90 -5.55 14.20 -13.26
CA GLU A 90 -5.01 14.21 -11.90
C GLU A 90 -6.12 14.12 -10.87
N GLY A 91 -6.02 13.15 -9.97
CA GLY A 91 -6.90 13.00 -8.82
C GLY A 91 -6.30 13.59 -7.55
N ARG A 92 -6.88 13.23 -6.42
CA ARG A 92 -6.36 13.63 -5.11
C ARG A 92 -5.12 12.81 -4.75
N HIS A 93 -4.15 13.46 -4.14
CA HIS A 93 -2.96 12.82 -3.60
C HIS A 93 -3.01 12.70 -2.08
N TRP A 94 -2.38 11.65 -1.56
CA TRP A 94 -2.28 11.40 -0.12
C TRP A 94 -0.80 11.26 0.24
N TYR A 95 -0.12 12.39 0.35
CA TYR A 95 1.34 12.45 0.54
C TYR A 95 1.81 11.66 1.77
N ARG A 96 1.10 11.77 2.89
CA ARG A 96 1.45 11.03 4.10
C ARG A 96 1.34 9.51 3.89
N ALA A 97 0.32 9.05 3.17
CA ALA A 97 0.18 7.65 2.79
C ALA A 97 1.28 7.20 1.83
N ASP A 98 1.63 8.05 0.87
CA ASP A 98 2.73 7.78 -0.07
C ASP A 98 4.03 7.54 0.69
N ARG A 99 4.35 8.43 1.63
CA ARG A 99 5.54 8.31 2.49
C ARG A 99 5.51 7.06 3.34
N GLY A 100 4.35 6.73 3.89
CA GLY A 100 4.15 5.51 4.68
C GLY A 100 4.41 4.26 3.87
N GLN A 101 3.84 4.16 2.69
CA GLN A 101 4.02 2.99 1.82
C GLN A 101 5.44 2.89 1.24
N ILE A 102 6.08 4.03 0.95
CA ILE A 102 7.51 4.04 0.58
C ILE A 102 8.37 3.48 1.73
N ALA A 103 8.06 3.82 2.97
CA ALA A 103 8.76 3.27 4.14
C ALA A 103 8.61 1.74 4.23
N LEU A 104 7.45 1.19 3.86
CA LEU A 104 7.25 -0.27 3.77
C LEU A 104 8.14 -0.90 2.71
N VAL A 105 8.27 -0.26 1.54
CA VAL A 105 9.15 -0.75 0.46
C VAL A 105 10.61 -0.74 0.92
N ASP A 106 11.06 0.37 1.50
CA ASP A 106 12.43 0.51 2.00
C ASP A 106 12.74 -0.56 3.05
N TYR A 107 11.81 -0.82 3.95
CA TYR A 107 11.94 -1.89 4.95
C TYR A 107 12.05 -3.26 4.28
N ALA A 108 11.16 -3.57 3.34
CA ALA A 108 11.13 -4.86 2.66
C ALA A 108 12.43 -5.13 1.88
N VAL A 109 12.94 -4.13 1.18
CA VAL A 109 14.19 -4.22 0.43
C VAL A 109 15.37 -4.46 1.38
N ARG A 110 15.42 -3.70 2.47
CA ARG A 110 16.52 -3.79 3.44
C ARG A 110 16.55 -5.13 4.19
N THR A 111 15.39 -5.69 4.50
CA THR A 111 15.27 -6.90 5.32
C THR A 111 15.07 -8.18 4.52
N GLY A 112 14.81 -8.08 3.21
CA GLY A 112 14.45 -9.22 2.38
C GLY A 112 13.04 -9.73 2.61
N THR A 113 12.15 -8.91 3.20
CA THR A 113 10.74 -9.27 3.42
C THR A 113 9.99 -9.33 2.08
N PRO A 114 9.27 -10.43 1.78
CA PRO A 114 8.45 -10.52 0.57
C PRO A 114 7.44 -9.38 0.46
N LEU A 115 7.36 -8.78 -0.73
CA LEU A 115 6.54 -7.60 -0.99
C LEU A 115 5.78 -7.76 -2.30
N LEU A 116 4.47 -7.50 -2.26
CA LEU A 116 3.61 -7.46 -3.44
C LEU A 116 2.92 -6.10 -3.53
N GLY A 117 3.06 -5.42 -4.68
CA GLY A 117 2.34 -4.19 -4.97
C GLY A 117 1.27 -4.41 -6.03
N ILE A 118 0.05 -3.96 -5.75
CA ILE A 118 -1.11 -4.08 -6.65
C ILE A 118 -1.52 -2.69 -7.10
N CYS A 119 -1.54 -2.45 -8.42
CA CYS A 119 -1.92 -1.16 -9.03
C CYS A 119 -1.08 0.01 -8.45
N ARG A 120 -1.65 0.87 -7.61
CA ARG A 120 -0.91 1.91 -6.89
C ARG A 120 0.31 1.34 -6.14
N GLY A 121 0.18 0.16 -5.55
CA GLY A 121 1.30 -0.49 -4.85
C GLY A 121 2.50 -0.73 -5.76
N MET A 122 2.28 -1.10 -7.01
CA MET A 122 3.33 -1.22 -8.02
C MET A 122 4.00 0.14 -8.29
N GLN A 123 3.22 1.20 -8.38
CA GLN A 123 3.73 2.57 -8.58
C GLN A 123 4.57 3.04 -7.38
N ILE A 124 4.12 2.75 -6.18
CA ILE A 124 4.86 3.05 -4.93
C ILE A 124 6.22 2.33 -4.92
N ILE A 125 6.25 1.06 -5.29
CA ILE A 125 7.51 0.29 -5.36
C ILE A 125 8.46 0.94 -6.36
N ASN A 126 7.99 1.26 -7.56
CA ASN A 126 8.80 1.90 -8.58
C ASN A 126 9.36 3.26 -8.09
N THR A 127 8.51 4.08 -7.48
CA THR A 127 8.90 5.38 -6.93
C THR A 127 9.92 5.24 -5.81
N ALA A 128 9.71 4.31 -4.88
CA ALA A 128 10.63 4.05 -3.76
C ALA A 128 12.02 3.62 -4.24
N LEU A 129 12.09 2.92 -5.38
CA LEU A 129 13.34 2.47 -5.99
C LEU A 129 13.98 3.53 -6.92
N GLY A 130 13.43 4.74 -6.95
CA GLY A 130 13.98 5.85 -7.73
C GLY A 130 13.44 5.98 -9.15
N GLY A 131 12.39 5.22 -9.50
CA GLY A 131 11.74 5.29 -10.80
C GLY A 131 10.80 6.50 -10.94
N THR A 132 10.36 6.75 -12.15
CA THR A 132 9.38 7.79 -12.50
C THR A 132 8.10 7.15 -13.02
N LEU A 133 7.01 7.94 -13.08
CA LEU A 133 5.70 7.49 -13.53
C LEU A 133 5.21 8.32 -14.70
N GLU A 134 4.55 7.66 -15.65
CA GLU A 134 3.71 8.33 -16.64
C GLU A 134 2.44 8.82 -15.95
N GLN A 135 2.21 10.13 -15.97
CA GLN A 135 1.13 10.75 -15.23
C GLN A 135 -0.25 10.48 -15.83
N HIS A 136 -0.31 10.31 -17.14
CA HIS A 136 -1.54 9.98 -17.85
C HIS A 136 -1.23 9.08 -19.05
N ILE A 137 -1.94 7.97 -19.14
CA ILE A 137 -1.83 7.05 -20.28
C ILE A 137 -3.10 7.18 -21.10
N GLU A 138 -2.95 7.62 -22.37
CA GLU A 138 -4.05 7.66 -23.31
C GLU A 138 -4.39 6.23 -23.80
N GLY A 139 -5.68 5.92 -23.82
CA GLY A 139 -6.06 4.58 -24.27
C GLY A 139 -7.54 4.32 -24.29
#